data_64e4951c1f243a7e0c394af41f7c67f9
#
_entry.id   64e4951c1f243a7e0c394af41f7c67f9
#
_cell.length_a   1.000
_cell.length_b   1.000
_cell.length_c   1.000
_cell.angle_alpha   90.00
_cell.angle_beta   90.00
_cell.angle_gamma   90.00
#
_symmetry.space_group_name_H-M   'P 1'
#
loop_
_entity.id
_entity.type
_entity.pdbx_description
1 polymer ?
#
loop_
_entity_poly.entity_id
_entity_poly.type
_entity_poly.pdbx_seq_one_letter_code
_entity_poly.pdbx_strand_id
1 'polypeptide(L)'
;MFPMFARFATAAATATFVLSGGAFAQAEMAPDVLVKTVTLEVVDLIQKDKDIQKGDRKKVIALIEAKVLPHFNFQAMTASAVGRNWDKASAEQKARLMDEFKTLLVRTYSSALAAYSNQKFDFRPLRAKPTDTDVTVFVRILQSGDQPVTIDYDMEKRPGGWKVWDVRVGGISLVANYRTEFDNLIRESGVEGLIKALTTKNNAQAQPAVAGAQKK
;
A
#
# COMPACT_ATOMS: atom_id res chain seq x y z
N MET A 1 85.43 28.59 18.68
CA MET A 1 84.45 29.69 18.63
C MET A 1 83.39 29.32 17.65
N PHE A 2 82.42 28.55 18.10
CA PHE A 2 81.27 28.08 17.25
C PHE A 2 79.99 28.16 18.10
N PRO A 3 78.94 28.75 17.62
CA PRO A 3 77.69 28.77 18.36
C PRO A 3 76.83 27.53 18.06
N MET A 4 76.28 27.00 19.15
CA MET A 4 75.32 25.89 19.22
C MET A 4 73.96 26.30 18.56
N PHE A 5 73.48 25.54 17.59
CA PHE A 5 72.12 25.64 17.07
C PHE A 5 71.19 24.74 17.89
N ALA A 6 70.27 25.35 18.62
CA ALA A 6 69.17 24.66 19.27
C ALA A 6 68.09 24.33 18.25
N ARG A 7 67.74 23.03 18.13
CA ARG A 7 66.61 22.56 17.35
C ARG A 7 65.36 22.50 18.21
N PHE A 8 64.39 23.38 17.94
CA PHE A 8 63.05 23.30 18.50
C PHE A 8 62.25 22.26 17.67
N ALA A 9 61.85 21.15 18.29
CA ALA A 9 60.91 20.20 17.72
C ALA A 9 59.48 20.63 18.09
N THR A 10 58.74 21.09 17.10
CA THR A 10 57.31 21.41 17.25
C THR A 10 56.51 20.11 17.06
N ALA A 11 55.91 19.60 18.11
CA ALA A 11 54.98 18.50 18.06
C ALA A 11 53.59 19.03 17.65
N ALA A 12 53.15 18.73 16.43
CA ALA A 12 51.77 19.01 15.98
C ALA A 12 50.87 17.88 16.49
N ALA A 13 50.04 18.18 17.47
CA ALA A 13 48.96 17.30 17.92
C ALA A 13 47.76 17.40 16.94
N THR A 14 47.60 16.40 16.09
CA THR A 14 46.43 16.23 15.23
C THR A 14 45.27 15.69 16.08
N ALA A 15 44.36 16.56 16.46
CA ALA A 15 43.09 16.18 17.11
C ALA A 15 42.14 15.60 16.04
N THR A 16 42.00 14.26 16.00
CA THR A 16 41.03 13.57 15.17
C THR A 16 39.62 13.74 15.78
N PHE A 17 38.84 14.64 15.24
CA PHE A 17 37.46 14.85 15.63
C PHE A 17 36.61 13.75 15.00
N VAL A 18 36.30 12.69 15.77
CA VAL A 18 35.40 11.62 15.36
C VAL A 18 33.99 12.22 15.43
N LEU A 19 33.45 12.65 14.27
CA LEU A 19 32.02 12.93 14.13
C LEU A 19 31.25 11.61 14.26
N SER A 20 30.79 11.31 15.47
CA SER A 20 29.75 10.31 15.69
C SER A 20 28.47 10.82 15.05
N GLY A 21 28.26 10.49 13.77
CA GLY A 21 26.99 10.69 13.09
C GLY A 21 25.94 9.83 13.78
N GLY A 22 25.25 10.40 14.77
CA GLY A 22 24.04 9.81 15.31
C GLY A 22 23.03 9.69 14.16
N ALA A 23 22.84 8.47 13.64
CA ALA A 23 21.70 8.17 12.80
C ALA A 23 20.46 8.42 13.68
N PHE A 24 19.84 9.58 13.51
CA PHE A 24 18.49 9.80 14.03
C PHE A 24 17.61 8.79 13.31
N ALA A 25 17.33 7.65 13.96
CA ALA A 25 16.29 6.76 13.52
C ALA A 25 15.01 7.61 13.51
N GLN A 26 14.57 7.97 12.32
CA GLN A 26 13.31 8.69 12.14
C GLN A 26 12.25 7.82 12.79
N ALA A 27 11.60 8.32 13.84
CA ALA A 27 10.61 7.55 14.59
C ALA A 27 9.56 7.05 13.60
N GLU A 28 9.47 5.72 13.49
CA GLU A 28 8.56 5.06 12.58
C GLU A 28 7.12 5.44 12.94
N MET A 29 6.36 5.93 11.97
CA MET A 29 4.98 6.34 12.19
C MET A 29 4.15 5.15 12.67
N ALA A 30 3.39 5.31 13.75
CA ALA A 30 2.50 4.28 14.25
C ALA A 30 1.43 3.91 13.20
N PRO A 31 0.98 2.64 13.13
CA PRO A 31 0.13 2.15 12.04
C PRO A 31 -1.22 2.85 11.97
N ASP A 32 -1.83 3.19 13.09
CA ASP A 32 -3.09 3.94 13.16
C ASP A 32 -2.91 5.41 12.71
N VAL A 33 -1.78 6.02 13.07
CA VAL A 33 -1.40 7.37 12.61
C VAL A 33 -1.16 7.35 11.09
N LEU A 34 -0.47 6.32 10.57
CA LEU A 34 -0.25 6.15 9.13
C LEU A 34 -1.57 6.07 8.37
N VAL A 35 -2.46 5.16 8.78
CA VAL A 35 -3.78 4.98 8.13
C VAL A 35 -4.57 6.28 8.17
N LYS A 36 -4.62 6.96 9.33
CA LYS A 36 -5.32 8.24 9.48
C LYS A 36 -4.74 9.31 8.56
N THR A 37 -3.42 9.48 8.56
CA THR A 37 -2.74 10.51 7.78
C THR A 37 -2.98 10.31 6.28
N VAL A 38 -2.75 9.10 5.77
CA VAL A 38 -2.96 8.78 4.35
C VAL A 38 -4.43 8.94 3.96
N THR A 39 -5.36 8.47 4.78
CA THR A 39 -6.79 8.62 4.50
C THR A 39 -7.18 10.09 4.37
N LEU A 40 -6.79 10.94 5.34
CA LEU A 40 -7.16 12.34 5.34
C LEU A 40 -6.47 13.11 4.20
N GLU A 41 -5.21 12.79 3.86
CA GLU A 41 -4.51 13.38 2.71
C GLU A 41 -5.22 13.03 1.39
N VAL A 42 -5.58 11.77 1.19
CA VAL A 42 -6.27 11.32 -0.02
C VAL A 42 -7.64 12.00 -0.16
N VAL A 43 -8.41 12.08 0.93
CA VAL A 43 -9.72 12.76 0.93
C VAL A 43 -9.57 14.24 0.59
N ASP A 44 -8.60 14.93 1.17
CA ASP A 44 -8.33 16.35 0.89
C ASP A 44 -7.96 16.57 -0.59
N LEU A 45 -7.11 15.69 -1.15
CA LEU A 45 -6.74 15.75 -2.57
C LEU A 45 -7.94 15.51 -3.49
N ILE A 46 -8.81 14.56 -3.17
CA ILE A 46 -10.05 14.30 -3.93
C ILE A 46 -10.97 15.52 -3.87
N GLN A 47 -11.13 16.15 -2.70
CA GLN A 47 -11.99 17.32 -2.52
C GLN A 47 -11.48 18.55 -3.28
N LYS A 48 -10.17 18.67 -3.50
CA LYS A 48 -9.55 19.79 -4.20
C LYS A 48 -9.50 19.62 -5.72
N ASP A 49 -9.51 18.39 -6.24
CA ASP A 49 -9.44 18.11 -7.68
C ASP A 49 -10.85 17.94 -8.30
N LYS A 50 -11.27 18.97 -9.06
CA LYS A 50 -12.58 18.98 -9.70
C LYS A 50 -12.75 17.88 -10.76
N ASP A 51 -11.68 17.41 -11.37
CA ASP A 51 -11.75 16.35 -12.39
C ASP A 51 -11.97 14.99 -11.73
N ILE A 52 -11.30 14.75 -10.60
CA ILE A 52 -11.56 13.56 -9.77
C ILE A 52 -13.03 13.53 -9.30
N GLN A 53 -13.55 14.68 -8.84
CA GLN A 53 -14.96 14.81 -8.44
C GLN A 53 -15.93 14.55 -9.59
N LYS A 54 -15.54 14.86 -10.83
CA LYS A 54 -16.30 14.56 -12.04
C LYS A 54 -16.11 13.13 -12.55
N GLY A 55 -15.31 12.31 -11.86
CA GLY A 55 -15.11 10.91 -12.19
C GLY A 55 -13.93 10.63 -13.12
N ASP A 56 -12.93 11.53 -13.22
CA ASP A 56 -11.70 11.23 -13.97
C ASP A 56 -10.95 10.06 -13.35
N ARG A 57 -11.23 8.87 -13.87
CA ARG A 57 -10.67 7.61 -13.39
C ARG A 57 -9.13 7.57 -13.49
N LYS A 58 -8.54 8.20 -14.50
CA LYS A 58 -7.07 8.21 -14.66
C LYS A 58 -6.42 8.97 -13.51
N LYS A 59 -6.97 10.14 -13.16
CA LYS A 59 -6.49 10.93 -12.01
C LYS A 59 -6.68 10.20 -10.68
N VAL A 60 -7.82 9.51 -10.49
CA VAL A 60 -8.05 8.69 -9.29
C VAL A 60 -7.00 7.58 -9.18
N ILE A 61 -6.73 6.86 -10.26
CA ILE A 61 -5.70 5.81 -10.29
C ILE A 61 -4.32 6.40 -9.97
N ALA A 62 -3.93 7.50 -10.61
CA ALA A 62 -2.65 8.16 -10.35
C ALA A 62 -2.52 8.61 -8.88
N LEU A 63 -3.59 9.11 -8.27
CA LEU A 63 -3.62 9.46 -6.85
C LEU A 63 -3.40 8.23 -5.97
N ILE A 64 -4.10 7.11 -6.27
CA ILE A 64 -3.93 5.84 -5.55
C ILE A 64 -2.48 5.37 -5.66
N GLU A 65 -1.92 5.35 -6.86
CA GLU A 65 -0.54 4.91 -7.12
C GLU A 65 0.48 5.74 -6.35
N ALA A 66 0.30 7.05 -6.31
CA ALA A 66 1.23 7.96 -5.64
C ALA A 66 1.11 7.98 -4.11
N LYS A 67 -0.12 7.85 -3.57
CA LYS A 67 -0.40 8.12 -2.15
C LYS A 67 -0.81 6.90 -1.34
N VAL A 68 -1.39 5.89 -1.96
CA VAL A 68 -1.93 4.70 -1.26
C VAL A 68 -1.01 3.50 -1.42
N LEU A 69 -0.63 3.14 -2.67
CA LEU A 69 0.13 1.91 -2.94
C LEU A 69 1.49 1.82 -2.22
N PRO A 70 2.23 2.91 -1.95
CA PRO A 70 3.48 2.82 -1.20
C PRO A 70 3.34 2.23 0.21
N HIS A 71 2.13 2.26 0.77
CA HIS A 71 1.83 1.74 2.11
C HIS A 71 1.34 0.29 2.11
N PHE A 72 1.31 -0.39 0.95
CA PHE A 72 0.83 -1.76 0.80
C PHE A 72 1.97 -2.75 0.53
N ASN A 73 1.86 -3.96 1.09
CA ASN A 73 2.72 -5.08 0.74
C ASN A 73 2.02 -6.00 -0.25
N PHE A 74 2.13 -5.68 -1.56
CA PHE A 74 1.51 -6.49 -2.61
C PHE A 74 2.09 -7.90 -2.71
N GLN A 75 3.32 -8.13 -2.27
CA GLN A 75 3.87 -9.48 -2.21
C GLN A 75 3.10 -10.35 -1.21
N ALA A 76 2.88 -9.84 0.00
CA ALA A 76 2.12 -10.56 1.02
C ALA A 76 0.66 -10.75 0.61
N MET A 77 0.02 -9.69 0.06
CA MET A 77 -1.36 -9.76 -0.45
C MET A 77 -1.51 -10.83 -1.52
N THR A 78 -0.63 -10.82 -2.52
CA THR A 78 -0.68 -11.78 -3.65
C THR A 78 -0.36 -13.19 -3.19
N ALA A 79 0.66 -13.36 -2.35
CA ALA A 79 1.01 -14.66 -1.76
C ALA A 79 -0.18 -15.24 -0.97
N SER A 80 -0.88 -14.41 -0.19
CA SER A 80 -2.05 -14.83 0.56
C SER A 80 -3.23 -15.18 -0.34
N ALA A 81 -3.46 -14.44 -1.44
CA ALA A 81 -4.53 -14.73 -2.41
C ALA A 81 -4.24 -16.00 -3.24
N VAL A 82 -2.99 -16.22 -3.65
CA VAL A 82 -2.57 -17.41 -4.41
C VAL A 82 -2.45 -18.65 -3.51
N GLY A 83 -2.20 -18.43 -2.21
CA GLY A 83 -2.12 -19.48 -1.18
C GLY A 83 -0.98 -20.47 -1.47
N ARG A 84 -1.24 -21.77 -1.25
CA ARG A 84 -0.23 -22.86 -1.41
C ARG A 84 0.43 -22.94 -2.78
N ASN A 85 -0.14 -22.31 -3.79
CA ASN A 85 0.42 -22.32 -5.14
C ASN A 85 1.50 -21.22 -5.31
N TRP A 86 1.60 -20.27 -4.38
CA TRP A 86 2.61 -19.22 -4.40
C TRP A 86 4.04 -19.76 -4.44
N ASP A 87 4.34 -20.79 -3.61
CA ASP A 87 5.68 -21.36 -3.52
C ASP A 87 6.08 -22.13 -4.78
N LYS A 88 5.09 -22.61 -5.56
CA LYS A 88 5.30 -23.31 -6.82
C LYS A 88 5.55 -22.37 -8.01
N ALA A 89 5.19 -21.09 -7.88
CA ALA A 89 5.37 -20.10 -8.92
C ALA A 89 6.85 -19.68 -9.03
N SER A 90 7.34 -19.50 -10.27
CA SER A 90 8.67 -18.93 -10.52
C SER A 90 8.75 -17.48 -10.05
N ALA A 91 9.97 -16.94 -9.93
CA ALA A 91 10.18 -15.54 -9.57
C ALA A 91 9.51 -14.57 -10.57
N GLU A 92 9.57 -14.89 -11.87
CA GLU A 92 8.91 -14.14 -12.92
C GLU A 92 7.39 -14.18 -12.80
N GLN A 93 6.83 -15.37 -12.57
CA GLN A 93 5.39 -15.55 -12.36
C GLN A 93 4.90 -14.80 -11.12
N LYS A 94 5.67 -14.83 -10.02
CA LYS A 94 5.37 -14.06 -8.81
C LYS A 94 5.32 -12.56 -9.09
N ALA A 95 6.29 -12.02 -9.84
CA ALA A 95 6.31 -10.61 -10.22
C ALA A 95 5.08 -10.24 -11.07
N ARG A 96 4.76 -11.04 -12.10
CA ARG A 96 3.57 -10.82 -12.95
C ARG A 96 2.26 -10.93 -12.15
N LEU A 97 2.13 -11.91 -11.26
CA LEU A 97 0.96 -12.04 -10.38
C LEU A 97 0.77 -10.82 -9.50
N MET A 98 1.86 -10.30 -8.90
CA MET A 98 1.79 -9.09 -8.07
C MET A 98 1.32 -7.87 -8.88
N ASP A 99 1.85 -7.67 -10.08
CA ASP A 99 1.47 -6.54 -10.93
C ASP A 99 0.03 -6.63 -11.43
N GLU A 100 -0.39 -7.81 -11.86
CA GLU A 100 -1.75 -8.04 -12.33
C GLU A 100 -2.78 -7.94 -11.19
N PHE A 101 -2.48 -8.50 -10.02
CA PHE A 101 -3.39 -8.42 -8.88
C PHE A 101 -3.48 -7.00 -8.31
N LYS A 102 -2.36 -6.27 -8.22
CA LYS A 102 -2.34 -4.84 -7.89
C LYS A 102 -3.24 -4.05 -8.85
N THR A 103 -3.06 -4.23 -10.16
CA THR A 103 -3.84 -3.56 -11.20
C THR A 103 -5.34 -3.89 -11.06
N LEU A 104 -5.68 -5.15 -10.82
CA LEU A 104 -7.06 -5.58 -10.60
C LEU A 104 -7.69 -4.85 -9.41
N LEU A 105 -7.02 -4.81 -8.27
CA LEU A 105 -7.53 -4.16 -7.06
C LEU A 105 -7.71 -2.65 -7.27
N VAL A 106 -6.70 -1.98 -7.83
CA VAL A 106 -6.77 -0.54 -8.11
C VAL A 106 -7.94 -0.23 -9.04
N ARG A 107 -8.11 -0.97 -10.12
CA ARG A 107 -9.19 -0.73 -11.09
C ARG A 107 -10.57 -1.05 -10.53
N THR A 108 -10.66 -2.09 -9.73
CA THR A 108 -11.94 -2.50 -9.13
C THR A 108 -12.42 -1.51 -8.07
N TYR A 109 -11.52 -1.00 -7.24
CA TYR A 109 -11.88 -0.19 -6.07
C TYR A 109 -11.67 1.32 -6.24
N SER A 110 -11.05 1.79 -7.33
CA SER A 110 -10.80 3.22 -7.56
C SER A 110 -12.06 4.08 -7.53
N SER A 111 -13.14 3.63 -8.13
CA SER A 111 -14.41 4.39 -8.14
C SER A 111 -15.04 4.49 -6.75
N ALA A 112 -14.95 3.43 -5.94
CA ALA A 112 -15.43 3.46 -4.57
C ALA A 112 -14.61 4.46 -3.73
N LEU A 113 -13.28 4.49 -3.90
CA LEU A 113 -12.42 5.45 -3.20
C LEU A 113 -12.79 6.90 -3.54
N ALA A 114 -13.03 7.20 -4.81
CA ALA A 114 -13.44 8.54 -5.25
C ALA A 114 -14.81 8.96 -4.68
N ALA A 115 -15.71 8.02 -4.41
CA ALA A 115 -17.02 8.29 -3.85
C ALA A 115 -16.98 8.72 -2.37
N TYR A 116 -15.90 8.40 -1.65
CA TYR A 116 -15.75 8.71 -0.21
C TYR A 116 -15.15 10.09 0.07
N SER A 117 -15.48 11.12 -0.71
CA SER A 117 -14.93 12.46 -0.57
C SER A 117 -15.55 13.30 0.57
N ASN A 118 -16.82 13.05 0.94
CA ASN A 118 -17.58 13.88 1.88
C ASN A 118 -18.00 13.14 3.16
N GLN A 119 -17.57 11.89 3.36
CA GLN A 119 -17.90 11.10 4.52
C GLN A 119 -17.03 11.48 5.73
N LYS A 120 -17.57 11.23 6.92
CA LYS A 120 -16.81 11.32 8.17
C LYS A 120 -16.16 10.00 8.48
N PHE A 121 -14.91 10.06 8.91
CA PHE A 121 -14.12 8.88 9.31
C PHE A 121 -13.99 8.84 10.83
N ASP A 122 -14.30 7.71 11.43
CA ASP A 122 -14.07 7.43 12.86
C ASP A 122 -12.91 6.44 12.96
N PHE A 123 -11.74 6.96 13.33
CA PHE A 123 -10.53 6.18 13.55
C PHE A 123 -10.54 5.63 14.97
N ARG A 124 -10.60 4.31 15.10
CA ARG A 124 -10.63 3.65 16.41
C ARG A 124 -9.22 3.62 17.01
N PRO A 125 -9.08 3.81 18.32
CA PRO A 125 -7.79 3.69 18.98
C PRO A 125 -7.15 2.33 18.73
N LEU A 126 -5.89 2.33 18.35
CA LEU A 126 -5.12 1.11 18.17
C LEU A 126 -4.94 0.42 19.54
N ARG A 127 -5.21 -0.89 19.59
CA ARG A 127 -4.95 -1.75 20.73
C ARG A 127 -3.80 -2.69 20.40
N ALA A 128 -2.57 -2.19 20.46
CA ALA A 128 -1.38 -2.96 20.18
C ALA A 128 -0.30 -2.68 21.21
N LYS A 129 0.57 -3.64 21.44
CA LYS A 129 1.78 -3.50 22.25
C LYS A 129 2.91 -2.95 21.38
N PRO A 130 3.89 -2.24 21.94
CA PRO A 130 5.04 -1.74 21.18
C PRO A 130 5.86 -2.84 20.48
N THR A 131 5.73 -4.09 20.96
CA THR A 131 6.43 -5.28 20.43
C THR A 131 5.67 -5.99 19.31
N ASP A 132 4.41 -5.62 19.04
CA ASP A 132 3.61 -6.28 18.03
C ASP A 132 4.16 -5.92 16.64
N THR A 133 4.26 -6.92 15.79
CA THR A 133 4.70 -6.81 14.38
C THR A 133 3.54 -6.92 13.41
N ASP A 134 2.38 -7.33 13.91
CA ASP A 134 1.15 -7.52 13.16
C ASP A 134 -0.01 -6.90 13.95
N VAL A 135 -0.75 -6.02 13.31
CA VAL A 135 -1.86 -5.29 13.94
C VAL A 135 -3.02 -5.12 12.98
N THR A 136 -4.21 -4.89 13.52
CA THR A 136 -5.37 -4.43 12.74
C THR A 136 -5.74 -3.02 13.15
N VAL A 137 -5.80 -2.11 12.18
CA VAL A 137 -6.29 -0.74 12.35
C VAL A 137 -7.74 -0.68 11.88
N PHE A 138 -8.63 -0.23 12.77
CA PHE A 138 -10.06 -0.18 12.53
C PHE A 138 -10.52 1.24 12.19
N VAL A 139 -11.22 1.39 11.05
CA VAL A 139 -11.82 2.64 10.61
C VAL A 139 -13.30 2.43 10.31
N ARG A 140 -14.15 3.38 10.68
CA ARG A 140 -15.55 3.41 10.27
C ARG A 140 -15.81 4.62 9.41
N ILE A 141 -16.47 4.40 8.28
CA ILE A 141 -16.97 5.47 7.44
C ILE A 141 -18.42 5.71 7.85
N LEU A 142 -18.67 6.91 8.37
CA LEU A 142 -19.99 7.31 8.82
C LEU A 142 -20.76 7.88 7.63
N GLN A 143 -21.95 7.33 7.38
CA GLN A 143 -22.84 7.74 6.31
C GLN A 143 -24.14 8.32 6.93
N SER A 144 -24.66 9.39 6.32
CA SER A 144 -25.94 9.97 6.79
C SER A 144 -27.09 9.06 6.40
N GLY A 145 -27.82 8.54 7.40
CA GLY A 145 -29.02 7.72 7.18
C GLY A 145 -28.74 6.21 6.98
N ASP A 146 -27.47 5.79 6.85
CA ASP A 146 -27.10 4.40 6.62
C ASP A 146 -26.22 3.85 7.76
N GLN A 147 -26.08 2.51 7.79
CA GLN A 147 -25.13 1.86 8.71
C GLN A 147 -23.69 2.24 8.32
N PRO A 148 -22.83 2.50 9.33
CA PRO A 148 -21.43 2.77 9.06
C PRO A 148 -20.76 1.60 8.33
N VAL A 149 -19.94 1.89 7.32
CA VAL A 149 -19.08 0.90 6.68
C VAL A 149 -17.79 0.76 7.47
N THR A 150 -17.47 -0.45 7.90
CA THR A 150 -16.19 -0.74 8.56
C THR A 150 -15.12 -1.05 7.52
N ILE A 151 -13.93 -0.49 7.71
CA ILE A 151 -12.72 -0.84 6.97
C ILE A 151 -11.65 -1.20 7.98
N ASP A 152 -11.20 -2.45 7.93
CA ASP A 152 -10.14 -2.95 8.80
C ASP A 152 -8.89 -3.16 7.94
N TYR A 153 -7.78 -2.57 8.36
CA TYR A 153 -6.48 -2.70 7.69
C TYR A 153 -5.61 -3.67 8.50
N ASP A 154 -5.33 -4.85 7.95
CA ASP A 154 -4.36 -5.76 8.51
C ASP A 154 -2.96 -5.33 8.06
N MET A 155 -2.12 -5.00 9.02
CA MET A 155 -0.82 -4.39 8.79
C MET A 155 0.29 -5.20 9.43
N GLU A 156 1.42 -5.25 8.76
CA GLU A 156 2.65 -5.86 9.26
C GLU A 156 3.79 -4.85 9.32
N LYS A 157 4.70 -5.05 10.27
CA LYS A 157 5.89 -4.24 10.41
C LYS A 157 6.99 -4.76 9.49
N ARG A 158 7.54 -3.87 8.64
CA ARG A 158 8.61 -4.19 7.68
C ARG A 158 9.75 -3.18 7.78
N PRO A 159 10.95 -3.48 7.26
CA PRO A 159 11.95 -2.45 7.04
C PRO A 159 11.36 -1.30 6.23
N GLY A 160 11.41 -0.08 6.77
CA GLY A 160 10.80 1.11 6.16
C GLY A 160 9.35 1.36 6.56
N GLY A 161 8.83 0.71 7.61
CA GLY A 161 7.59 1.03 8.27
C GLY A 161 6.47 0.01 8.11
N TRP A 162 5.32 0.37 8.63
CA TRP A 162 4.12 -0.46 8.57
C TRP A 162 3.57 -0.56 7.14
N LYS A 163 3.15 -1.76 6.75
CA LYS A 163 2.55 -2.04 5.44
C LYS A 163 1.24 -2.80 5.59
N VAL A 164 0.25 -2.42 4.81
CA VAL A 164 -1.04 -3.13 4.72
C VAL A 164 -0.85 -4.38 3.87
N TRP A 165 -1.28 -5.54 4.35
CA TRP A 165 -1.26 -6.79 3.60
C TRP A 165 -2.65 -7.39 3.37
N ASP A 166 -3.70 -6.91 4.06
CA ASP A 166 -5.10 -7.17 3.71
C ASP A 166 -5.98 -5.99 4.11
N VAL A 167 -7.10 -5.85 3.44
CA VAL A 167 -8.15 -4.88 3.77
C VAL A 167 -9.48 -5.63 3.85
N ARG A 168 -10.19 -5.48 4.96
CA ARG A 168 -11.54 -6.00 5.09
C ARG A 168 -12.55 -4.86 5.02
N VAL A 169 -13.52 -4.98 4.13
CA VAL A 169 -14.63 -4.03 3.97
C VAL A 169 -15.91 -4.70 4.40
N GLY A 170 -16.56 -4.17 5.44
CA GLY A 170 -17.74 -4.82 6.02
C GLY A 170 -17.46 -6.25 6.53
N GLY A 171 -16.25 -6.53 6.99
CA GLY A 171 -15.79 -7.84 7.43
C GLY A 171 -15.33 -8.79 6.31
N ILE A 172 -15.46 -8.40 5.03
CA ILE A 172 -15.04 -9.23 3.88
C ILE A 172 -13.61 -8.87 3.49
N SER A 173 -12.67 -9.82 3.64
CA SER A 173 -11.28 -9.67 3.24
C SER A 173 -11.16 -9.61 1.72
N LEU A 174 -10.44 -8.58 1.22
CA LEU A 174 -10.15 -8.45 -0.22
C LEU A 174 -9.28 -9.60 -0.72
N VAL A 175 -8.30 -10.00 0.07
CA VAL A 175 -7.36 -11.07 -0.28
C VAL A 175 -8.07 -12.43 -0.28
N ALA A 176 -8.80 -12.75 0.80
CA ALA A 176 -9.50 -14.04 0.92
C ALA A 176 -10.61 -14.21 -0.13
N ASN A 177 -11.25 -13.12 -0.54
CA ASN A 177 -12.29 -13.14 -1.57
C ASN A 177 -11.78 -13.68 -2.92
N TYR A 178 -10.52 -13.43 -3.26
CA TYR A 178 -9.91 -13.92 -4.49
C TYR A 178 -9.33 -15.34 -4.38
N ARG A 179 -9.10 -15.85 -3.18
CA ARG A 179 -8.40 -17.12 -2.97
C ARG A 179 -9.08 -18.29 -3.66
N THR A 180 -10.39 -18.40 -3.55
CA THR A 180 -11.15 -19.51 -4.17
C THR A 180 -11.12 -19.42 -5.70
N GLU A 181 -11.31 -18.23 -6.26
CA GLU A 181 -11.24 -17.98 -7.71
C GLU A 181 -9.84 -18.35 -8.24
N PHE A 182 -8.79 -17.86 -7.56
CA PHE A 182 -7.41 -18.11 -7.97
C PHE A 182 -7.02 -19.59 -7.86
N ASP A 183 -7.42 -20.28 -6.78
CA ASP A 183 -7.15 -21.71 -6.63
C ASP A 183 -7.84 -22.53 -7.73
N ASN A 184 -9.07 -22.18 -8.11
CA ASN A 184 -9.79 -22.82 -9.21
C ASN A 184 -9.06 -22.61 -10.55
N LEU A 185 -8.72 -21.38 -10.90
CA LEU A 185 -8.02 -21.05 -12.14
C LEU A 185 -6.65 -21.75 -12.22
N ILE A 186 -5.92 -21.82 -11.10
CA ILE A 186 -4.63 -22.50 -11.07
C ILE A 186 -4.80 -24.03 -11.24
N ARG A 187 -5.83 -24.62 -10.66
CA ARG A 187 -6.12 -26.07 -10.87
C ARG A 187 -6.46 -26.39 -12.32
N GLU A 188 -7.16 -25.50 -13.00
CA GLU A 188 -7.61 -25.69 -14.37
C GLU A 188 -6.49 -25.43 -15.39
N SER A 189 -5.71 -24.38 -15.20
CA SER A 189 -4.82 -23.83 -16.22
C SER A 189 -3.41 -23.48 -15.72
N GLY A 190 -3.06 -23.89 -14.48
CA GLY A 190 -1.79 -23.53 -13.86
C GLY A 190 -1.64 -22.06 -13.50
N VAL A 191 -0.48 -21.70 -12.96
CA VAL A 191 -0.17 -20.31 -12.57
C VAL A 191 -0.22 -19.38 -13.78
N GLU A 192 0.24 -19.82 -14.95
CA GLU A 192 0.21 -19.02 -16.17
C GLU A 192 -1.23 -18.75 -16.65
N GLY A 193 -2.14 -19.71 -16.45
CA GLY A 193 -3.56 -19.52 -16.70
C GLY A 193 -4.18 -18.44 -15.84
N LEU A 194 -3.84 -18.40 -14.54
CA LEU A 194 -4.27 -17.31 -13.63
C LEU A 194 -3.73 -15.95 -14.12
N ILE A 195 -2.45 -15.85 -14.45
CA ILE A 195 -1.85 -14.62 -14.96
C ILE A 195 -2.61 -14.13 -16.19
N LYS A 196 -2.84 -15.01 -17.17
CA LYS A 196 -3.58 -14.70 -18.39
C LYS A 196 -5.02 -14.22 -18.10
N ALA A 197 -5.71 -14.86 -17.18
CA ALA A 197 -7.06 -14.47 -16.76
C ALA A 197 -7.07 -13.07 -16.13
N LEU A 198 -6.12 -12.77 -15.24
CA LEU A 198 -5.97 -11.45 -14.64
C LEU A 198 -5.66 -10.37 -15.68
N THR A 199 -4.71 -10.61 -16.58
CA THR A 199 -4.37 -9.69 -17.69
C THR A 199 -5.60 -9.41 -18.54
N THR A 200 -6.37 -10.43 -18.91
CA THR A 200 -7.59 -10.26 -19.70
C THR A 200 -8.63 -9.41 -18.98
N LYS A 201 -8.88 -9.70 -17.69
CA LYS A 201 -9.80 -8.94 -16.84
C LYS A 201 -9.38 -7.48 -16.69
N ASN A 202 -8.09 -7.25 -16.49
CA ASN A 202 -7.52 -5.91 -16.39
C ASN A 202 -7.66 -5.13 -17.69
N ASN A 203 -7.39 -5.74 -18.84
CA ASN A 203 -7.54 -5.08 -20.15
C ASN A 203 -9.00 -4.74 -20.45
N ALA A 204 -9.95 -5.60 -20.11
CA ALA A 204 -11.36 -5.30 -20.22
C ALA A 204 -11.79 -4.09 -19.36
N GLN A 205 -11.26 -3.97 -18.15
CA GLN A 205 -11.52 -2.83 -17.26
C GLN A 205 -10.81 -1.53 -17.70
N ALA A 206 -9.78 -1.62 -18.55
CA ALA A 206 -9.06 -0.46 -19.07
C ALA A 206 -9.84 0.27 -20.16
N GLN A 207 -10.73 -0.43 -20.87
CA GLN A 207 -11.53 0.17 -21.91
C GLN A 207 -12.60 1.07 -21.27
N PRO A 208 -12.82 2.30 -21.80
CA PRO A 208 -13.95 3.09 -21.37
C PRO A 208 -15.22 2.26 -21.64
N ALA A 209 -16.16 2.25 -20.69
CA ALA A 209 -17.46 1.67 -20.94
C ALA A 209 -18.00 2.25 -22.26
N VAL A 210 -18.17 1.42 -23.29
CA VAL A 210 -18.75 1.84 -24.54
C VAL A 210 -20.18 2.27 -24.21
N ALA A 211 -20.40 3.57 -24.13
CA ALA A 211 -21.72 4.13 -23.99
C ALA A 211 -22.50 3.73 -25.23
N GLY A 212 -23.49 2.85 -25.07
CA GLY A 212 -24.43 2.63 -26.14
C GLY A 212 -24.71 1.17 -26.52
N ALA A 213 -25.59 0.56 -25.77
CA ALA A 213 -26.58 -0.31 -26.33
C ALA A 213 -27.89 -0.05 -25.58
N GLN A 214 -28.47 1.12 -25.79
CA GLN A 214 -29.92 1.26 -25.63
C GLN A 214 -30.55 0.37 -26.70
N LYS A 215 -30.98 -0.82 -26.30
CA LYS A 215 -31.96 -1.57 -27.11
C LYS A 215 -33.33 -0.94 -26.85
N LYS A 216 -33.89 -0.47 -27.94
CA LYS A 216 -35.31 -0.13 -28.08
C LYS A 216 -36.20 -1.26 -27.58
#